data_8bb08b8345cedfadbec222b9803d3ba2
#
_entry.id   8bb08b8345cedfadbec222b9803d3ba2
#
_cell.length_a   1.000
_cell.length_b   1.000
_cell.length_c   1.000
_cell.angle_alpha   90.00
_cell.angle_beta   90.00
_cell.angle_gamma   90.00
#
_symmetry.space_group_name_H-M   'P 1'
#
loop_
_entity.id
_entity.type
_entity.pdbx_description
1 polymer ?
#
loop_
_entity_poly.entity_id
_entity_poly.type
_entity_poly.pdbx_seq_one_letter_code
_entity_poly.pdbx_strand_id
1 'polypeptide(L)' 'MPFVNIQILKGHSQQRKDTIARRVTEAISEETGLPKEAVWVVFEDVAAPDWYVGGKTTAKPEQ' A
#
# COMPACT_ATOMS: atom_id res chain seq x y z
N MET A 1 5.00 14.28 11.55
CA MET A 1 4.64 14.12 10.14
C MET A 1 4.25 12.69 9.88
N PRO A 2 2.92 12.34 9.50
CA PRO A 2 2.51 10.96 9.27
C PRO A 2 3.19 10.35 8.04
N PHE A 3 3.68 9.14 8.20
CA PHE A 3 4.26 8.35 7.12
C PHE A 3 3.60 6.99 7.07
N VAL A 4 3.01 6.64 5.93
CA VAL A 4 2.31 5.37 5.73
C VAL A 4 3.05 4.56 4.68
N ASN A 5 3.43 3.36 5.04
CA ASN A 5 4.04 2.41 4.11
C ASN A 5 3.04 1.30 3.85
N ILE A 6 2.70 1.09 2.59
CA ILE A 6 1.75 0.06 2.20
C ILE A 6 2.48 -0.96 1.35
N GLN A 7 2.70 -2.14 1.91
CA GLN A 7 3.21 -3.26 1.12
C GLN A 7 2.02 -3.95 0.48
N ILE A 8 2.10 -4.15 -0.82
CA ILE A 8 1.00 -4.68 -1.60
C ILE A 8 1.55 -5.66 -2.63
N LEU A 9 0.79 -6.70 -2.92
CA LEU A 9 1.19 -7.63 -3.97
C LEU A 9 1.29 -6.91 -5.32
N LYS A 10 2.32 -7.25 -6.05
CA LYS A 10 2.56 -6.70 -7.39
C LYS A 10 1.39 -6.98 -8.32
N GLY A 11 1.09 -6.06 -9.21
CA GLY A 11 0.06 -6.24 -10.23
C GLY A 11 -1.05 -5.21 -10.22
N HIS A 12 -1.05 -4.29 -9.26
CA HIS A 12 -2.06 -3.25 -9.22
C HIS A 12 -1.70 -2.08 -10.12
N SER A 13 -2.70 -1.49 -10.75
CA SER A 13 -2.50 -0.35 -11.65
C SER A 13 -2.08 0.89 -10.89
N GLN A 14 -1.44 1.81 -11.59
CA GLN A 14 -1.10 3.11 -11.02
C GLN A 14 -2.37 3.84 -10.56
N GLN A 15 -3.46 3.74 -11.33
CA GLN A 15 -4.72 4.38 -10.96
C GLN A 15 -5.28 3.87 -9.63
N ARG A 16 -5.17 2.57 -9.38
CA ARG A 16 -5.59 2.01 -8.09
C ARG A 16 -4.77 2.57 -6.95
N LYS A 17 -3.47 2.63 -7.14
CA LYS A 17 -2.56 3.19 -6.12
C LYS A 17 -2.86 4.65 -5.87
N ASP A 18 -3.11 5.43 -6.93
CA ASP A 18 -3.46 6.84 -6.80
C ASP A 18 -4.72 7.02 -5.96
N THR A 19 -5.74 6.19 -6.19
CA THR A 19 -6.99 6.27 -5.44
C THR A 19 -6.80 5.89 -3.98
N ILE A 20 -6.04 4.83 -3.72
CA ILE A 20 -5.76 4.40 -2.35
C ILE A 20 -4.98 5.48 -1.61
N ALA A 21 -3.94 6.03 -2.24
CA ALA A 21 -3.12 7.08 -1.63
C ALA A 21 -3.96 8.31 -1.30
N ARG A 22 -4.86 8.70 -2.20
CA ARG A 22 -5.76 9.83 -1.96
C ARG A 22 -6.67 9.58 -0.76
N ARG A 23 -7.28 8.40 -0.71
CA ARG A 23 -8.19 8.06 0.38
C ARG A 23 -7.49 7.96 1.73
N VAL A 24 -6.31 7.35 1.75
CA VAL A 24 -5.50 7.25 2.98
C VAL A 24 -5.10 8.65 3.46
N THR A 25 -4.65 9.49 2.53
CA THR A 25 -4.27 10.86 2.84
C THR A 25 -5.44 11.65 3.40
N GLU A 26 -6.60 11.55 2.78
CA GLU A 26 -7.81 12.24 3.25
C GLU A 26 -8.20 11.79 4.66
N ALA A 27 -8.18 10.48 4.90
CA ALA A 27 -8.53 9.93 6.22
C ALA A 27 -7.61 10.47 7.30
N ILE A 28 -6.30 10.44 7.07
CA ILE A 28 -5.33 10.92 8.05
C ILE A 28 -5.46 12.41 8.27
N SER A 29 -5.62 13.18 7.19
CA SER A 29 -5.78 14.63 7.28
C SER A 29 -7.03 15.00 8.09
N GLU A 30 -8.14 14.34 7.83
CA GLU A 30 -9.40 14.60 8.53
C GLU A 30 -9.31 14.25 10.02
N GLU A 31 -8.73 13.10 10.35
CA GLU A 31 -8.68 12.64 11.74
C GLU A 31 -7.65 13.38 12.58
N THR A 32 -6.55 13.82 11.98
CA THR A 32 -5.47 14.49 12.71
C THR A 32 -5.55 16.02 12.65
N GLY A 33 -6.30 16.56 11.70
CA GLY A 33 -6.32 18.00 11.46
C GLY A 33 -5.09 18.52 10.73
N LEU A 34 -4.18 17.63 10.30
CA LEU A 34 -2.98 18.04 9.57
C LEU A 34 -3.30 18.30 8.10
N PRO A 35 -2.56 19.19 7.43
CA PRO A 35 -2.77 19.40 6.02
C PRO A 35 -2.33 18.16 5.21
N LYS A 36 -2.93 17.96 4.05
CA LYS A 36 -2.64 16.79 3.20
C LYS A 36 -1.16 16.72 2.83
N GLU A 37 -0.50 17.85 2.66
CA GLU A 37 0.92 17.92 2.31
C GLU A 37 1.84 17.37 3.39
N ALA A 38 1.33 17.23 4.61
CA ALA A 38 2.10 16.64 5.71
C ALA A 38 2.02 15.12 5.72
N VAL A 39 1.12 14.52 4.94
CA VAL A 39 0.90 13.08 4.92
C VAL A 39 1.70 12.45 3.78
N TRP A 40 2.55 11.50 4.13
CA TRP A 40 3.38 10.79 3.16
C TRP A 40 2.88 9.35 3.04
N VAL A 41 2.72 8.88 1.80
CA VAL A 41 2.27 7.51 1.53
C VAL A 41 3.23 6.89 0.54
N VAL A 42 3.76 5.73 0.89
CA VAL A 42 4.68 4.99 0.04
C VAL A 42 4.12 3.59 -0.19
N PHE A 43 4.15 3.14 -1.42
CA PHE A 43 3.82 1.77 -1.78
C PHE A 43 5.09 0.98 -2.05
N GLU A 44 5.10 -0.26 -1.58
CA GLU A 44 6.14 -1.21 -1.95
C GLU A 44 5.45 -2.41 -2.61
N ASP A 45 5.74 -2.61 -3.88
CA ASP A 45 5.23 -3.77 -4.62
C ASP A 45 6.03 -5.00 -4.24
N VAL A 46 5.35 -6.05 -3.83
CA VAL A 46 5.98 -7.30 -3.44
C VAL A 46 5.54 -8.39 -4.41
N ALA A 47 6.50 -9.09 -4.99
CA ALA A 47 6.19 -10.22 -5.85
C ALA A 47 5.59 -11.36 -5.03
N ALA A 48 4.60 -12.04 -5.60
CA ALA A 48 3.90 -13.11 -4.89
C ALA A 48 4.83 -14.18 -4.30
N PRO A 49 5.92 -14.59 -5.00
CA PRO A 49 6.84 -15.57 -4.42
C PRO A 49 7.50 -15.12 -3.11
N ASP A 50 7.59 -13.81 -2.91
CA ASP A 50 8.27 -13.23 -1.74
C ASP A 50 7.32 -12.95 -0.58
N TRP A 51 6.03 -13.21 -0.76
CA TRP A 51 5.02 -12.98 0.27
C TRP A 51 4.57 -14.31 0.85
N TYR A 52 4.78 -14.49 2.13
CA TYR A 52 4.48 -15.74 2.81
C TYR A 52 3.37 -15.55 3.85
N VAL A 53 2.50 -16.54 3.93
CA VAL A 53 1.48 -16.60 4.97
C VAL A 53 1.58 -17.99 5.60
N GLY A 54 1.78 -18.02 6.93
CA GLY A 54 1.96 -19.29 7.62
C GLY A 54 3.14 -20.10 7.13
N GLY A 55 4.17 -19.41 6.64
CA GLY A 55 5.37 -20.07 6.11
C GLY A 55 5.24 -20.57 4.68
N LYS A 56 4.12 -20.27 4.02
CA LYS A 56 3.88 -20.70 2.63
C LYS A 56 3.81 -19.50 1.70
N THR A 57 4.48 -19.60 0.57
CA THR A 57 4.47 -18.53 -0.43
C THR A 57 3.07 -18.35 -1.03
N THR A 58 2.75 -17.10 -1.37
CA THR A 58 1.50 -16.79 -2.08
C THR A 58 1.62 -16.99 -3.59
N ALA A 59 2.80 -17.36 -4.10
CA ALA A 59 2.97 -17.67 -5.51
C ALA A 59 2.09 -18.85 -5.90
N LYS A 60 1.51 -18.76 -7.10
CA LYS A 60 0.72 -19.88 -7.62
C LYS A 60 1.67 -21.03 -8.00
N PRO A 61 1.30 -22.28 -7.70
CA PRO A 61 2.12 -23.41 -8.12
C PRO A 61 2.24 -23.47 -9.63
N GLU A 62 3.41 -23.89 -10.09
CA GLU A 62 3.61 -24.16 -11.51
C GLU A 62 2.87 -25.44 -11.88
N GLN A 63 2.34 -25.47 -13.09
CA GLN A 63 1.57 -26.61 -13.59
C GLN A 63 2.43 -27.47 -14.52
#